data_453b11876eff0bb49b2a65e3daf16fe8
#
_entry.id   453b11876eff0bb49b2a65e3daf16fe8
#
_cell.length_a   1.000
_cell.length_b   1.000
_cell.length_c   1.000
_cell.angle_alpha   90.00
_cell.angle_beta   90.00
_cell.angle_gamma   90.00
#
_symmetry.space_group_name_H-M   'P 1'
#
loop_
_entity.id
_entity.type
_entity.pdbx_description
1 polymer ?
#
loop_
_entity_poly.entity_id
_entity_poly.type
_entity_poly.pdbx_seq_one_letter_code
_entity_poly.pdbx_strand_id
1 'polypeptide(L)'
;MLDILSVGFSYLVYYWFRVSSGWVSYPIEPELWLPLAAICCYWLAWFLFFGLYRSWYGQSRLDEILTLFRTTLLGALVLFFLIFVDDTAMDAQANSRLLILVYWTLTFSFVTAGRLCVRAIQKQLLLAGVGARNAIIVGWSEKAFQLYDMVQKYPALGYRVVGFVKSSGKEGAKKFSKRQSSREINVLGNINGLPTILDKHGVQEVLIGLDSMEHPQLLDVMKYCNGHEVGMKIIPDLYDIVSGQARISSIYGFPLMELRPQLLQPWEAALKRTLDIAVALTILVVSFPLWLIIGLAIKLDSRGPVFYKQERVGKNSEPFFMLKFRSMFSDAEKKTGPVWAEKGDPRITRVGRIIRRLHLDEVPQFINVLVGNMSLVGPRPERPYFVNRLSKEIPLYRHRHRIRPGMTGWAQIKYRYDRSIEDVKSKLKYDLFYIENISWRLDLKILFNTLYVLMIGKGHQ
;
A
#
# COMPACT_ATOMS: atom_id res chain seq x y z
N MET A 1 24.22 -0.18 -3.15
CA MET A 1 25.63 -0.15 -3.58
C MET A 1 25.93 -1.12 -4.71
N LEU A 2 25.61 -2.42 -4.59
CA LEU A 2 25.97 -3.39 -5.62
C LEU A 2 25.31 -3.13 -6.99
N ASP A 3 24.05 -2.67 -7.03
CA ASP A 3 23.41 -2.30 -8.28
C ASP A 3 24.12 -1.15 -9.00
N ILE A 4 24.67 -0.18 -8.25
CA ILE A 4 25.47 0.91 -8.83
C ILE A 4 26.73 0.34 -9.48
N LEU A 5 27.42 -0.58 -8.79
CA LEU A 5 28.60 -1.23 -9.32
C LEU A 5 28.29 -2.05 -10.56
N SER A 6 27.18 -2.82 -10.53
CA SER A 6 26.74 -3.63 -11.67
C SER A 6 26.37 -2.78 -12.89
N VAL A 7 25.62 -1.69 -12.65
CA VAL A 7 25.22 -0.75 -13.71
C VAL A 7 26.46 0.00 -14.25
N GLY A 8 27.32 0.50 -13.36
CA GLY A 8 28.56 1.17 -13.76
C GLY A 8 29.46 0.25 -14.57
N PHE A 9 29.65 -0.99 -14.14
CA PHE A 9 30.43 -1.99 -14.87
C PHE A 9 29.79 -2.33 -16.23
N SER A 10 28.47 -2.49 -16.29
CA SER A 10 27.77 -2.74 -17.56
C SER A 10 27.98 -1.59 -18.55
N TYR A 11 27.96 -0.34 -18.07
CA TYR A 11 28.21 0.82 -18.90
C TYR A 11 29.67 0.91 -19.36
N LEU A 12 30.64 0.60 -18.52
CA LEU A 12 32.05 0.56 -18.90
C LEU A 12 32.33 -0.49 -19.99
N VAL A 13 31.75 -1.68 -19.86
CA VAL A 13 31.85 -2.74 -20.88
C VAL A 13 31.16 -2.30 -22.18
N TYR A 14 29.99 -1.68 -22.08
CA TYR A 14 29.30 -1.11 -23.23
C TYR A 14 30.10 0.00 -23.91
N TYR A 15 30.68 0.93 -23.14
CA TYR A 15 31.50 2.01 -23.65
C TYR A 15 32.72 1.46 -24.39
N TRP A 16 33.45 0.51 -23.79
CA TRP A 16 34.57 -0.16 -24.42
C TRP A 16 34.16 -0.83 -25.73
N PHE A 17 33.06 -1.60 -25.72
CA PHE A 17 32.51 -2.24 -26.92
C PHE A 17 32.16 -1.21 -27.99
N ARG A 18 31.49 -0.13 -27.62
CA ARG A 18 31.08 0.94 -28.55
C ARG A 18 32.27 1.63 -29.22
N VAL A 19 33.35 1.85 -28.49
CA VAL A 19 34.54 2.51 -29.01
C VAL A 19 35.42 1.56 -29.79
N SER A 20 35.61 0.30 -29.33
CA SER A 20 36.55 -0.65 -29.89
C SER A 20 35.99 -1.52 -31.04
N SER A 21 34.64 -1.65 -31.13
CA SER A 21 34.02 -2.54 -32.15
C SER A 21 34.07 -2.03 -33.59
N GLY A 22 34.29 -0.72 -33.77
CA GLY A 22 34.23 -0.10 -35.10
C GLY A 22 32.83 -0.02 -35.71
N TRP A 23 31.78 -0.36 -34.95
CA TRP A 23 30.39 -0.28 -35.45
C TRP A 23 29.90 1.16 -35.61
N VAL A 24 30.48 2.08 -34.86
CA VAL A 24 30.23 3.52 -34.95
C VAL A 24 31.56 4.24 -35.01
N SER A 25 31.78 5.05 -36.03
CA SER A 25 32.97 5.89 -36.16
C SER A 25 32.74 7.20 -35.43
N TYR A 26 33.62 7.52 -34.52
CA TYR A 26 33.60 8.79 -33.78
C TYR A 26 34.76 9.68 -34.23
N PRO A 27 34.49 10.90 -34.65
CA PRO A 27 35.57 11.88 -34.96
C PRO A 27 36.31 12.34 -33.69
N ILE A 28 35.62 12.28 -32.53
CA ILE A 28 36.16 12.59 -31.20
C ILE A 28 35.67 11.50 -30.25
N GLU A 29 36.53 10.96 -29.38
CA GLU A 29 36.13 9.96 -28.38
C GLU A 29 35.03 10.54 -27.47
N PRO A 30 33.93 9.79 -27.29
CA PRO A 30 32.82 10.23 -26.42
C PRO A 30 33.29 10.36 -24.96
N GLU A 31 32.78 11.35 -24.25
CA GLU A 31 33.03 11.52 -22.82
C GLU A 31 32.51 10.30 -22.04
N LEU A 32 33.28 9.84 -21.06
CA LEU A 32 32.97 8.67 -20.26
C LEU A 32 32.24 9.01 -18.95
N TRP A 33 32.76 9.99 -18.20
CA TRP A 33 32.40 10.16 -16.78
C TRP A 33 31.03 10.75 -16.54
N LEU A 34 30.66 11.79 -17.30
CA LEU A 34 29.37 12.44 -17.15
C LEU A 34 28.18 11.48 -17.52
N PRO A 35 28.23 10.79 -18.68
CA PRO A 35 27.21 9.79 -19.03
C PRO A 35 27.17 8.62 -18.04
N LEU A 36 28.32 8.15 -17.54
CA LEU A 36 28.39 7.09 -16.53
C LEU A 36 27.62 7.49 -15.24
N ALA A 37 27.88 8.70 -14.74
CA ALA A 37 27.16 9.19 -13.56
C ALA A 37 25.66 9.34 -13.81
N ALA A 38 25.27 9.93 -14.95
CA ALA A 38 23.88 10.10 -15.34
C ALA A 38 23.13 8.76 -15.44
N ILE A 39 23.72 7.77 -16.07
CA ILE A 39 23.16 6.44 -16.24
C ILE A 39 23.02 5.70 -14.89
N CYS A 40 24.01 5.81 -14.00
CA CYS A 40 23.90 5.24 -12.65
C CYS A 40 22.76 5.89 -11.86
N CYS A 41 22.62 7.22 -11.89
CA CYS A 41 21.50 7.92 -11.27
C CYS A 41 20.16 7.52 -11.88
N TYR A 42 20.08 7.42 -13.21
CA TYR A 42 18.88 6.99 -13.92
C TYR A 42 18.41 5.60 -13.46
N TRP A 43 19.29 4.60 -13.49
CA TRP A 43 18.90 3.23 -13.09
C TRP A 43 18.59 3.11 -11.61
N LEU A 44 19.29 3.84 -10.74
CA LEU A 44 18.95 3.86 -9.31
C LEU A 44 17.56 4.43 -9.08
N ALA A 45 17.23 5.57 -9.68
CA ALA A 45 15.91 6.17 -9.59
C ALA A 45 14.84 5.23 -10.16
N TRP A 46 15.15 4.57 -11.29
CA TRP A 46 14.28 3.60 -11.94
C TRP A 46 14.01 2.37 -11.07
N PHE A 47 15.03 1.78 -10.46
CA PHE A 47 14.90 0.63 -9.56
C PHE A 47 14.16 0.99 -8.26
N LEU A 48 14.38 2.19 -7.72
CA LEU A 48 13.61 2.71 -6.59
C LEU A 48 12.13 2.86 -6.95
N PHE A 49 11.85 3.45 -8.09
CA PHE A 49 10.49 3.68 -8.58
C PHE A 49 9.73 2.36 -8.76
N PHE A 50 10.36 1.33 -9.33
CA PHE A 50 9.75 0.00 -9.49
C PHE A 50 9.82 -0.88 -8.24
N GLY A 51 10.34 -0.37 -7.12
CA GLY A 51 10.31 -1.05 -5.83
C GLY A 51 11.23 -2.25 -5.69
N LEU A 52 12.34 -2.31 -6.47
CA LEU A 52 13.31 -3.40 -6.40
C LEU A 52 14.10 -3.43 -5.08
N TYR A 53 14.02 -2.41 -4.24
CA TYR A 53 14.69 -2.35 -2.93
C TYR A 53 13.77 -2.68 -1.75
N ARG A 54 12.58 -3.23 -2.02
CA ARG A 54 11.70 -3.75 -0.97
C ARG A 54 12.27 -5.02 -0.34
N SER A 55 11.78 -5.34 0.85
CA SER A 55 12.23 -6.52 1.59
C SER A 55 12.11 -7.79 0.74
N TRP A 56 13.22 -8.47 0.53
CA TRP A 56 13.38 -9.64 -0.35
C TRP A 56 12.94 -10.98 0.29
N TYR A 57 12.65 -11.00 1.59
CA TYR A 57 12.39 -12.21 2.38
C TYR A 57 11.19 -13.07 1.91
N GLY A 58 10.37 -12.58 1.01
CA GLY A 58 9.19 -13.29 0.49
C GLY A 58 9.19 -13.54 -1.01
N GLN A 59 10.24 -13.13 -1.75
CA GLN A 59 10.22 -13.22 -3.21
C GLN A 59 10.98 -14.46 -3.72
N SER A 60 10.35 -15.16 -4.67
CA SER A 60 11.01 -16.22 -5.45
C SER A 60 12.16 -15.63 -6.29
N ARG A 61 13.19 -16.41 -6.54
CA ARG A 61 14.29 -16.01 -7.45
C ARG A 61 13.79 -15.70 -8.85
N LEU A 62 12.82 -16.50 -9.32
CA LEU A 62 12.23 -16.30 -10.65
C LEU A 62 11.43 -15.01 -10.73
N ASP A 63 10.66 -14.67 -9.68
CA ASP A 63 9.89 -13.42 -9.63
C ASP A 63 10.80 -12.20 -9.65
N GLU A 64 11.95 -12.26 -8.97
CA GLU A 64 12.93 -11.19 -9.02
C GLU A 64 13.54 -11.03 -10.41
N ILE A 65 13.96 -12.14 -11.04
CA ILE A 65 14.52 -12.11 -12.41
C ILE A 65 13.48 -11.57 -13.40
N LEU A 66 12.22 -12.00 -13.31
CA LEU A 66 11.14 -11.49 -14.17
C LEU A 66 10.85 -10.01 -13.93
N THR A 67 10.91 -9.57 -12.66
CA THR A 67 10.75 -8.16 -12.32
C THR A 67 11.91 -7.33 -12.85
N LEU A 68 13.15 -7.81 -12.70
CA LEU A 68 14.33 -7.19 -13.28
C LEU A 68 14.24 -7.11 -14.81
N PHE A 69 13.85 -8.19 -15.46
CA PHE A 69 13.68 -8.22 -16.91
C PHE A 69 12.70 -7.14 -17.37
N ARG A 70 11.50 -7.10 -16.79
CA ARG A 70 10.47 -6.09 -17.12
C ARG A 70 10.97 -4.67 -16.85
N THR A 71 11.59 -4.46 -15.69
CA THR A 71 12.06 -3.14 -15.26
C THR A 71 13.21 -2.64 -16.15
N THR A 72 14.18 -3.49 -16.43
CA THR A 72 15.31 -3.11 -17.30
C THR A 72 14.88 -2.94 -18.75
N LEU A 73 13.94 -3.75 -19.24
CA LEU A 73 13.39 -3.61 -20.59
C LEU A 73 12.66 -2.27 -20.75
N LEU A 74 11.78 -1.93 -19.80
CA LEU A 74 11.07 -0.66 -19.82
C LEU A 74 12.03 0.54 -19.71
N GLY A 75 13.03 0.45 -18.84
CA GLY A 75 14.05 1.50 -18.72
C GLY A 75 14.88 1.66 -20.02
N ALA A 76 15.26 0.55 -20.63
CA ALA A 76 15.97 0.60 -21.92
C ALA A 76 15.09 1.18 -23.06
N LEU A 77 13.79 0.87 -23.07
CA LEU A 77 12.84 1.49 -24.00
C LEU A 77 12.73 3.00 -23.82
N VAL A 78 12.70 3.49 -22.60
CA VAL A 78 12.69 4.93 -22.33
C VAL A 78 13.99 5.58 -22.84
N LEU A 79 15.15 4.99 -22.56
CA LEU A 79 16.42 5.44 -23.09
C LEU A 79 16.45 5.42 -24.62
N PHE A 80 15.89 4.35 -25.23
CA PHE A 80 15.78 4.27 -26.69
C PHE A 80 14.99 5.45 -27.27
N PHE A 81 13.83 5.76 -26.71
CA PHE A 81 13.03 6.89 -27.20
C PHE A 81 13.72 8.23 -27.00
N LEU A 82 14.43 8.43 -25.88
CA LEU A 82 15.19 9.66 -25.63
C LEU A 82 16.31 9.82 -26.67
N ILE A 83 17.06 8.74 -26.94
CA ILE A 83 18.13 8.73 -27.96
C ILE A 83 17.53 8.88 -29.37
N PHE A 84 16.38 8.23 -29.66
CA PHE A 84 15.71 8.32 -30.97
C PHE A 84 15.30 9.76 -31.30
N VAL A 85 14.79 10.49 -30.31
CA VAL A 85 14.40 11.91 -30.49
C VAL A 85 15.63 12.76 -30.79
N ASP A 86 16.74 12.50 -30.12
CA ASP A 86 18.01 13.21 -30.31
C ASP A 86 18.63 12.86 -31.68
N ASP A 87 18.66 11.60 -32.04
CA ASP A 87 19.20 11.08 -33.30
C ASP A 87 18.43 11.57 -34.54
N THR A 88 17.11 11.78 -34.43
CA THR A 88 16.30 12.35 -35.54
C THR A 88 16.64 13.82 -35.81
N ALA A 89 17.17 14.51 -34.82
CA ALA A 89 17.65 15.90 -34.96
C ALA A 89 19.06 16.00 -35.55
N MET A 90 19.88 14.91 -35.56
CA MET A 90 21.29 14.93 -35.92
C MET A 90 21.71 13.97 -37.05
N ASP A 91 20.80 13.41 -37.87
CA ASP A 91 21.12 12.51 -38.99
C ASP A 91 21.99 11.27 -38.62
N ALA A 92 21.77 10.69 -37.44
CA ALA A 92 22.60 9.60 -36.92
C ALA A 92 22.38 8.27 -37.65
N GLN A 93 23.47 7.50 -37.81
CA GLN A 93 23.44 6.20 -38.50
C GLN A 93 22.61 5.13 -37.79
N ALA A 94 21.87 4.30 -38.56
CA ALA A 94 20.97 3.26 -38.03
C ALA A 94 21.63 2.27 -37.03
N ASN A 95 22.94 2.08 -37.12
CA ASN A 95 23.70 1.16 -36.27
C ASN A 95 23.79 1.62 -34.80
N SER A 96 23.63 2.92 -34.51
CA SER A 96 23.64 3.45 -33.13
C SER A 96 22.44 2.93 -32.33
N ARG A 97 21.33 2.67 -32.99
CA ARG A 97 20.08 2.17 -32.37
C ARG A 97 20.16 0.73 -31.88
N LEU A 98 20.93 -0.12 -32.58
CA LEU A 98 21.15 -1.52 -32.19
C LEU A 98 22.02 -1.62 -30.92
N LEU A 99 22.87 -0.64 -30.67
CA LEU A 99 23.70 -0.60 -29.47
C LEU A 99 22.91 -0.54 -28.18
N ILE A 100 21.67 -0.03 -28.21
CA ILE A 100 20.80 -0.03 -27.03
C ILE A 100 20.43 -1.44 -26.58
N LEU A 101 20.27 -2.38 -27.52
CA LEU A 101 20.00 -3.79 -27.20
C LEU A 101 21.21 -4.45 -26.54
N VAL A 102 22.42 -4.12 -27.02
CA VAL A 102 23.67 -4.59 -26.39
C VAL A 102 23.76 -4.03 -24.97
N TYR A 103 23.53 -2.73 -24.81
CA TYR A 103 23.52 -2.08 -23.50
C TYR A 103 22.49 -2.70 -22.55
N TRP A 104 21.26 -2.89 -23.01
CA TRP A 104 20.21 -3.53 -22.21
C TRP A 104 20.60 -4.94 -21.78
N THR A 105 21.11 -5.76 -22.69
CA THR A 105 21.53 -7.15 -22.42
C THR A 105 22.63 -7.17 -21.36
N LEU A 106 23.65 -6.31 -21.48
CA LEU A 106 24.72 -6.17 -20.50
C LEU A 106 24.18 -5.73 -19.13
N THR A 107 23.37 -4.68 -19.11
CA THR A 107 22.79 -4.16 -17.87
C THR A 107 21.92 -5.23 -17.17
N PHE A 108 21.02 -5.88 -17.90
CA PHE A 108 20.21 -6.96 -17.36
C PHE A 108 21.06 -8.11 -16.80
N SER A 109 22.08 -8.54 -17.55
CA SER A 109 22.95 -9.67 -17.17
C SER A 109 23.77 -9.33 -15.91
N PHE A 110 24.45 -8.19 -15.88
CA PHE A 110 25.30 -7.81 -14.74
C PHE A 110 24.50 -7.50 -13.48
N VAL A 111 23.37 -6.80 -13.59
CA VAL A 111 22.50 -6.53 -12.44
C VAL A 111 21.90 -7.82 -11.90
N THR A 112 21.44 -8.72 -12.79
CA THR A 112 20.92 -10.04 -12.38
C THR A 112 21.98 -10.88 -11.70
N ALA A 113 23.18 -10.98 -12.27
CA ALA A 113 24.29 -11.73 -11.69
C ALA A 113 24.70 -11.17 -10.32
N GLY A 114 24.82 -9.84 -10.21
CA GLY A 114 25.13 -9.16 -8.96
C GLY A 114 24.11 -9.46 -7.86
N ARG A 115 22.81 -9.36 -8.17
CA ARG A 115 21.74 -9.67 -7.23
C ARG A 115 21.69 -11.14 -6.82
N LEU A 116 21.87 -12.07 -7.75
CA LEU A 116 21.95 -13.50 -7.44
C LEU A 116 23.16 -13.82 -6.53
N CYS A 117 24.29 -13.16 -6.76
CA CYS A 117 25.48 -13.28 -5.90
C CYS A 117 25.17 -12.80 -4.47
N VAL A 118 24.56 -11.61 -4.31
CA VAL A 118 24.16 -11.12 -2.98
C VAL A 118 23.19 -12.08 -2.30
N ARG A 119 22.21 -12.61 -3.01
CA ARG A 119 21.29 -13.62 -2.47
C ARG A 119 22.00 -14.90 -2.03
N ALA A 120 23.00 -15.32 -2.79
CA ALA A 120 23.79 -16.49 -2.40
C ALA A 120 24.56 -16.23 -1.10
N ILE A 121 25.21 -15.07 -0.97
CA ILE A 121 25.90 -14.63 0.24
C ILE A 121 24.92 -14.50 1.41
N GLN A 122 23.79 -13.83 1.21
CA GLN A 122 22.79 -13.68 2.26
C GLN A 122 22.24 -15.02 2.75
N LYS A 123 22.00 -15.97 1.83
CA LYS A 123 21.60 -17.33 2.22
C LYS A 123 22.66 -18.01 3.09
N GLN A 124 23.94 -17.88 2.76
CA GLN A 124 25.02 -18.44 3.57
C GLN A 124 25.08 -17.79 4.96
N LEU A 125 24.93 -16.46 5.05
CA LEU A 125 24.88 -15.74 6.32
C LEU A 125 23.70 -16.19 7.19
N LEU A 126 22.51 -16.35 6.60
CA LEU A 126 21.34 -16.86 7.31
C LEU A 126 21.53 -18.30 7.82
N LEU A 127 22.18 -19.16 7.02
CA LEU A 127 22.54 -20.52 7.45
C LEU A 127 23.55 -20.51 8.61
N ALA A 128 24.41 -19.48 8.67
CA ALA A 128 25.32 -19.24 9.78
C ALA A 128 24.66 -18.54 10.98
N GLY A 129 23.33 -18.30 10.94
CA GLY A 129 22.55 -17.65 12.00
C GLY A 129 22.68 -16.13 12.06
N VAL A 130 23.35 -15.49 11.08
CA VAL A 130 23.55 -14.04 11.04
C VAL A 130 22.41 -13.39 10.26
N GLY A 131 21.75 -12.37 10.85
CA GLY A 131 20.69 -11.60 10.20
C GLY A 131 19.31 -12.25 10.21
N ALA A 132 19.10 -13.31 11.01
CA ALA A 132 17.79 -13.90 11.20
C ALA A 132 16.87 -12.96 11.99
N ARG A 133 15.60 -12.87 11.57
CA ARG A 133 14.56 -12.06 12.22
C ARG A 133 13.98 -12.79 13.43
N ASN A 134 13.80 -12.07 14.53
CA ASN A 134 13.10 -12.61 15.68
C ASN A 134 11.63 -12.83 15.32
N ALA A 135 11.16 -14.06 15.41
CA ALA A 135 9.80 -14.45 15.13
C ALA A 135 9.16 -15.10 16.36
N ILE A 136 7.85 -14.88 16.53
CA ILE A 136 7.04 -15.63 17.49
C ILE A 136 5.99 -16.44 16.73
N ILE A 137 5.60 -17.58 17.33
CA ILE A 137 4.52 -18.40 16.78
C ILE A 137 3.29 -18.21 17.65
N VAL A 138 2.20 -17.74 17.04
CA VAL A 138 0.90 -17.57 17.71
C VAL A 138 0.01 -18.75 17.38
N GLY A 139 -0.47 -19.41 18.42
CA GLY A 139 -1.29 -20.62 18.34
C GLY A 139 -0.66 -21.79 19.11
N TRP A 140 -1.49 -22.74 19.48
CA TRP A 140 -1.08 -23.99 20.16
C TRP A 140 -1.78 -25.17 19.48
N SER A 141 -1.52 -25.31 18.19
CA SER A 141 -2.16 -26.28 17.30
C SER A 141 -1.13 -27.10 16.53
N GLU A 142 -1.57 -28.12 15.81
CA GLU A 142 -0.70 -28.89 14.91
C GLU A 142 -0.01 -27.99 13.87
N LYS A 143 -0.74 -26.98 13.35
CA LYS A 143 -0.20 -26.01 12.40
C LYS A 143 0.93 -25.16 13.02
N ALA A 144 0.78 -24.76 14.29
CA ALA A 144 1.82 -24.00 14.99
C ALA A 144 3.11 -24.82 15.17
N PHE A 145 2.97 -26.12 15.47
CA PHE A 145 4.13 -27.02 15.55
C PHE A 145 4.76 -27.33 14.20
N GLN A 146 3.95 -27.48 13.15
CA GLN A 146 4.44 -27.60 11.77
C GLN A 146 5.24 -26.36 11.36
N LEU A 147 4.78 -25.14 11.70
CA LEU A 147 5.53 -23.91 11.48
C LEU A 147 6.89 -23.93 12.20
N TYR A 148 6.89 -24.34 13.45
CA TYR A 148 8.14 -24.45 14.23
C TYR A 148 9.12 -25.44 13.58
N ASP A 149 8.64 -26.66 13.26
CA ASP A 149 9.46 -27.68 12.62
C ASP A 149 10.00 -27.23 11.27
N MET A 150 9.19 -26.51 10.51
CA MET A 150 9.59 -25.94 9.21
C MET A 150 10.69 -24.87 9.38
N VAL A 151 10.54 -23.95 10.34
CA VAL A 151 11.53 -22.91 10.56
C VAL A 151 12.86 -23.54 11.03
N GLN A 152 12.81 -24.56 11.87
CA GLN A 152 13.98 -25.30 12.30
C GLN A 152 14.66 -26.07 11.16
N LYS A 153 13.85 -26.70 10.30
CA LYS A 153 14.35 -27.50 9.15
C LYS A 153 14.97 -26.62 8.06
N TYR A 154 14.49 -25.39 7.90
CA TYR A 154 14.91 -24.46 6.86
C TYR A 154 15.43 -23.13 7.41
N PRO A 155 16.64 -23.08 8.02
CA PRO A 155 17.22 -21.85 8.56
C PRO A 155 17.35 -20.72 7.53
N ALA A 156 17.43 -21.07 6.24
CA ALA A 156 17.45 -20.13 5.12
C ALA A 156 16.17 -19.29 4.98
N LEU A 157 15.08 -19.64 5.71
CA LEU A 157 13.91 -18.78 5.84
C LEU A 157 14.20 -17.47 6.59
N GLY A 158 15.30 -17.43 7.34
CA GLY A 158 15.74 -16.24 8.06
C GLY A 158 14.89 -15.90 9.28
N TYR A 159 14.23 -16.88 9.90
CA TYR A 159 13.48 -16.69 11.13
C TYR A 159 14.18 -17.37 12.31
N ARG A 160 14.22 -16.66 13.43
CA ARG A 160 14.64 -17.19 14.75
C ARG A 160 13.41 -17.19 15.65
N VAL A 161 12.87 -18.37 15.93
CA VAL A 161 11.70 -18.47 16.83
C VAL A 161 12.14 -18.22 18.27
N VAL A 162 11.62 -17.12 18.84
CA VAL A 162 11.88 -16.74 20.24
C VAL A 162 10.99 -17.52 21.19
N GLY A 163 9.77 -17.84 20.77
CA GLY A 163 8.83 -18.64 21.57
C GLY A 163 7.42 -18.66 20.98
N PHE A 164 6.53 -19.26 21.77
CA PHE A 164 5.12 -19.44 21.43
C PHE A 164 4.24 -18.53 22.27
N VAL A 165 3.15 -18.05 21.66
CA VAL A 165 2.04 -17.34 22.32
C VAL A 165 0.81 -18.21 22.21
N LYS A 166 0.24 -18.63 23.35
CA LYS A 166 -0.92 -19.53 23.38
C LYS A 166 -2.19 -18.81 22.96
N SER A 167 -3.00 -19.49 22.15
CA SER A 167 -4.39 -19.13 21.92
C SER A 167 -5.25 -19.55 23.13
N SER A 168 -6.37 -18.83 23.38
CA SER A 168 -7.23 -19.05 24.55
C SER A 168 -8.03 -20.38 24.53
N GLY A 169 -7.86 -21.23 23.54
CA GLY A 169 -8.60 -22.48 23.36
C GLY A 169 -8.20 -23.55 24.40
N LYS A 170 -9.17 -23.97 25.23
CA LYS A 170 -8.94 -24.94 26.31
C LYS A 170 -8.66 -26.37 25.83
N GLU A 171 -8.99 -26.75 24.61
CA GLU A 171 -8.94 -28.16 24.14
C GLU A 171 -7.57 -28.60 23.58
N GLY A 172 -6.77 -27.71 23.04
CA GLY A 172 -5.45 -28.06 22.50
C GLY A 172 -4.38 -28.38 23.58
N ALA A 173 -4.54 -27.85 24.78
CA ALA A 173 -3.50 -27.89 25.82
C ALA A 173 -3.10 -29.29 26.29
N LYS A 174 -4.05 -30.24 26.39
CA LYS A 174 -3.76 -31.60 26.92
C LYS A 174 -3.08 -32.52 25.90
N LYS A 175 -3.43 -32.41 24.61
CA LYS A 175 -2.93 -33.33 23.57
C LYS A 175 -1.47 -33.05 23.18
N PHE A 176 -1.02 -31.80 23.33
CA PHE A 176 0.31 -31.34 22.92
C PHE A 176 1.31 -31.16 24.07
N SER A 177 0.88 -31.34 25.32
CA SER A 177 1.76 -31.30 26.51
C SER A 177 2.92 -32.32 26.42
N LYS A 178 2.67 -33.50 25.83
CA LYS A 178 3.72 -34.53 25.61
C LYS A 178 4.80 -34.12 24.61
N ARG A 179 4.45 -33.32 23.59
CA ARG A 179 5.43 -32.78 22.62
C ARG A 179 6.25 -31.61 23.19
N GLN A 180 5.73 -30.91 24.19
CA GLN A 180 6.44 -29.87 24.90
C GLN A 180 7.62 -30.42 25.72
N SER A 181 7.48 -31.61 26.32
CA SER A 181 8.52 -32.24 27.15
C SER A 181 9.74 -32.74 26.34
N SER A 182 9.54 -32.97 25.03
CA SER A 182 10.62 -33.47 24.17
C SER A 182 11.31 -32.34 23.36
N ARG A 183 10.87 -31.10 23.50
CA ARG A 183 11.42 -29.92 22.81
C ARG A 183 11.50 -28.77 23.83
N GLU A 184 12.59 -28.04 23.85
CA GLU A 184 12.76 -26.80 24.62
C GLU A 184 11.89 -25.66 24.00
N ILE A 185 10.56 -25.77 24.14
CA ILE A 185 9.61 -24.78 23.62
C ILE A 185 9.34 -23.74 24.69
N ASN A 186 9.81 -22.53 24.47
CA ASN A 186 9.57 -21.40 25.35
C ASN A 186 8.16 -20.82 25.11
N VAL A 187 7.30 -20.83 26.10
CA VAL A 187 5.97 -20.20 26.06
C VAL A 187 6.06 -18.83 26.69
N LEU A 188 5.87 -17.77 25.89
CA LEU A 188 6.03 -16.38 26.30
C LEU A 188 4.78 -15.81 26.99
N GLY A 189 3.62 -16.38 26.73
CA GLY A 189 2.36 -15.93 27.31
C GLY A 189 1.13 -16.25 26.43
N ASN A 190 0.09 -15.45 26.60
CA ASN A 190 -1.20 -15.56 25.87
C ASN A 190 -1.36 -14.39 24.90
N ILE A 191 -2.32 -14.49 23.95
CA ILE A 191 -2.63 -13.46 22.95
C ILE A 191 -2.88 -12.07 23.59
N ASN A 192 -3.50 -12.00 24.75
CA ASN A 192 -3.78 -10.72 25.43
C ASN A 192 -2.50 -9.97 25.85
N GLY A 193 -1.41 -10.68 26.10
CA GLY A 193 -0.10 -10.11 26.41
C GLY A 193 0.77 -9.83 25.17
N LEU A 194 0.25 -10.03 23.97
CA LEU A 194 1.00 -9.93 22.73
C LEU A 194 1.74 -8.59 22.56
N PRO A 195 1.17 -7.40 22.77
CA PRO A 195 1.88 -6.13 22.65
C PRO A 195 3.16 -6.07 23.50
N THR A 196 3.07 -6.47 24.76
CA THR A 196 4.21 -6.47 25.68
C THR A 196 5.29 -7.47 25.25
N ILE A 197 4.89 -8.62 24.69
CA ILE A 197 5.81 -9.64 24.19
C ILE A 197 6.54 -9.13 22.94
N LEU A 198 5.84 -8.43 22.03
CA LEU A 198 6.42 -7.86 20.81
C LEU A 198 7.55 -6.89 21.14
N ASP A 199 7.31 -5.96 22.09
CA ASP A 199 8.29 -4.95 22.49
C ASP A 199 9.47 -5.56 23.28
N LYS A 200 9.17 -6.44 24.26
CA LYS A 200 10.19 -7.03 25.13
C LYS A 200 11.21 -7.88 24.38
N HIS A 201 10.78 -8.59 23.35
CA HIS A 201 11.62 -9.52 22.61
C HIS A 201 12.09 -9.00 21.25
N GLY A 202 11.80 -7.75 20.90
CA GLY A 202 12.17 -7.15 19.62
C GLY A 202 11.66 -7.99 18.43
N VAL A 203 10.41 -8.42 18.50
CA VAL A 203 9.79 -9.29 17.50
C VAL A 203 9.60 -8.53 16.20
N GLN A 204 10.03 -9.11 15.09
CA GLN A 204 9.91 -8.55 13.75
C GLN A 204 8.86 -9.28 12.89
N GLU A 205 8.60 -10.56 13.21
CA GLU A 205 7.64 -11.39 12.47
C GLU A 205 6.73 -12.18 13.42
N VAL A 206 5.46 -12.23 13.12
CA VAL A 206 4.44 -13.03 13.81
C VAL A 206 3.97 -14.12 12.86
N LEU A 207 4.30 -15.36 13.21
CA LEU A 207 3.89 -16.54 12.46
C LEU A 207 2.62 -17.11 13.09
N ILE A 208 1.54 -17.18 12.34
CA ILE A 208 0.22 -17.55 12.84
C ILE A 208 -0.09 -18.99 12.46
N GLY A 209 -0.18 -19.84 13.47
CA GLY A 209 -0.53 -21.26 13.34
C GLY A 209 -1.85 -21.58 14.05
N LEU A 210 -2.90 -20.80 13.81
CA LEU A 210 -4.24 -21.03 14.34
C LEU A 210 -5.00 -22.05 13.49
N ASP A 211 -5.87 -22.84 14.12
CA ASP A 211 -6.78 -23.74 13.40
C ASP A 211 -7.96 -22.96 12.80
N SER A 212 -8.62 -23.55 11.79
CA SER A 212 -9.73 -22.92 11.05
C SER A 212 -10.91 -22.50 11.94
N MET A 213 -11.10 -23.17 13.08
CA MET A 213 -12.12 -22.81 14.06
C MET A 213 -11.75 -21.60 14.94
N GLU A 214 -10.50 -21.15 14.88
CA GLU A 214 -9.97 -20.05 15.70
C GLU A 214 -9.95 -18.69 14.97
N HIS A 215 -10.72 -18.52 13.89
CA HIS A 215 -10.82 -17.27 13.12
C HIS A 215 -11.10 -16.01 13.98
N PRO A 216 -11.90 -16.04 15.05
CA PRO A 216 -12.04 -14.87 15.92
C PRO A 216 -10.72 -14.44 16.57
N GLN A 217 -9.87 -15.39 16.95
CA GLN A 217 -8.58 -15.13 17.56
C GLN A 217 -7.58 -14.49 16.56
N LEU A 218 -7.71 -14.80 15.26
CA LEU A 218 -6.93 -14.13 14.22
C LEU A 218 -7.17 -12.63 14.22
N LEU A 219 -8.43 -12.19 14.38
CA LEU A 219 -8.78 -10.77 14.49
C LEU A 219 -8.16 -10.13 15.73
N ASP A 220 -8.10 -10.85 16.86
CA ASP A 220 -7.45 -10.37 18.08
C ASP A 220 -5.93 -10.22 17.88
N VAL A 221 -5.27 -11.19 17.25
CA VAL A 221 -3.84 -11.09 16.88
C VAL A 221 -3.60 -9.87 16.01
N MET A 222 -4.42 -9.67 14.95
CA MET A 222 -4.30 -8.50 14.08
C MET A 222 -4.53 -7.18 14.84
N LYS A 223 -5.46 -7.16 15.79
CA LYS A 223 -5.75 -6.00 16.64
C LYS A 223 -4.56 -5.65 17.54
N TYR A 224 -3.97 -6.63 18.20
CA TYR A 224 -2.84 -6.43 19.11
C TYR A 224 -1.52 -6.14 18.38
N CYS A 225 -1.34 -6.61 17.15
CA CYS A 225 -0.21 -6.23 16.30
C CYS A 225 -0.39 -4.85 15.65
N ASN A 226 -1.58 -4.24 15.75
CA ASN A 226 -1.82 -2.93 15.16
C ASN A 226 -1.11 -1.84 15.97
N GLY A 227 -0.24 -1.07 15.30
CA GLY A 227 0.64 -0.07 15.94
C GLY A 227 2.09 -0.53 16.07
N HIS A 228 2.39 -1.82 15.90
CA HIS A 228 3.76 -2.35 15.84
C HIS A 228 4.15 -2.63 14.38
N GLU A 229 5.39 -2.30 14.01
CA GLU A 229 5.94 -2.57 12.66
C GLU A 229 6.39 -4.04 12.54
N VAL A 230 5.47 -4.98 12.72
CA VAL A 230 5.73 -6.42 12.62
C VAL A 230 5.09 -7.03 11.38
N GLY A 231 5.82 -7.90 10.69
CA GLY A 231 5.27 -8.74 9.63
C GLY A 231 4.35 -9.82 10.23
N MET A 232 3.27 -10.16 9.52
CA MET A 232 2.39 -11.25 9.93
C MET A 232 2.22 -12.25 8.81
N LYS A 233 2.42 -13.53 9.10
CA LYS A 233 2.27 -14.62 8.14
C LYS A 233 1.44 -15.74 8.72
N ILE A 234 0.58 -16.33 7.90
CA ILE A 234 -0.28 -17.46 8.27
C ILE A 234 -0.07 -18.61 7.29
N ILE A 235 -0.22 -19.83 7.77
CA ILE A 235 -0.39 -21.00 6.90
C ILE A 235 -1.82 -20.95 6.35
N PRO A 236 -2.00 -20.85 5.01
CA PRO A 236 -3.35 -20.93 4.43
C PRO A 236 -3.94 -22.32 4.61
N ASP A 237 -5.24 -22.36 4.79
CA ASP A 237 -5.99 -23.60 4.77
C ASP A 237 -6.18 -24.12 3.32
N LEU A 238 -6.52 -25.41 3.19
CA LEU A 238 -6.82 -26.01 1.88
C LEU A 238 -7.92 -25.22 1.16
N TYR A 239 -8.89 -24.70 1.88
CA TYR A 239 -9.96 -23.86 1.34
C TYR A 239 -9.41 -22.54 0.76
N ASP A 240 -8.50 -21.88 1.45
CA ASP A 240 -7.89 -20.63 0.99
C ASP A 240 -7.07 -20.84 -0.30
N ILE A 241 -6.39 -22.00 -0.40
CA ILE A 241 -5.61 -22.39 -1.57
C ILE A 241 -6.55 -22.69 -2.75
N VAL A 242 -7.57 -23.53 -2.56
CA VAL A 242 -8.46 -23.96 -3.64
C VAL A 242 -9.38 -22.83 -4.13
N SER A 243 -9.80 -21.93 -3.22
CA SER A 243 -10.60 -20.75 -3.57
C SER A 243 -9.80 -19.65 -4.31
N GLY A 244 -8.46 -19.80 -4.43
CA GLY A 244 -7.60 -18.82 -5.06
C GLY A 244 -7.43 -17.52 -4.26
N GLN A 245 -7.89 -17.49 -2.99
CA GLN A 245 -7.79 -16.31 -2.13
C GLN A 245 -6.37 -16.13 -1.56
N ALA A 246 -5.61 -17.22 -1.45
CA ALA A 246 -4.25 -17.19 -0.94
C ALA A 246 -3.28 -16.68 -2.02
N ARG A 247 -2.78 -15.45 -1.86
CA ARG A 247 -1.54 -15.04 -2.55
C ARG A 247 -0.36 -15.72 -1.86
N ILE A 248 -0.05 -16.91 -2.32
CA ILE A 248 0.99 -17.76 -1.72
C ILE A 248 2.36 -17.21 -2.11
N SER A 249 3.13 -16.77 -1.15
CA SER A 249 4.58 -16.65 -1.29
C SER A 249 5.17 -18.03 -0.95
N SER A 250 5.37 -18.88 -1.94
CA SER A 250 6.01 -20.18 -1.74
C SER A 250 7.51 -20.00 -1.54
N ILE A 251 7.92 -19.93 -0.27
CA ILE A 251 9.33 -19.97 0.08
C ILE A 251 9.67 -21.44 0.40
N TYR A 252 10.61 -22.02 -0.33
CA TYR A 252 11.04 -23.42 -0.14
C TYR A 252 9.92 -24.46 -0.16
N GLY A 253 8.87 -24.25 -0.98
CA GLY A 253 7.80 -25.24 -1.17
C GLY A 253 6.71 -25.25 -0.09
N PHE A 254 6.77 -24.38 0.90
CA PHE A 254 5.71 -24.24 1.91
C PHE A 254 4.90 -22.97 1.68
N PRO A 255 3.56 -23.06 1.59
CA PRO A 255 2.71 -21.91 1.36
C PRO A 255 2.60 -21.08 2.65
N LEU A 256 3.14 -19.85 2.63
CA LEU A 256 2.88 -18.84 3.65
C LEU A 256 2.17 -17.67 3.00
N MET A 257 1.08 -17.21 3.62
CA MET A 257 0.32 -16.05 3.19
C MET A 257 0.66 -14.87 4.10
N GLU A 258 1.05 -13.75 3.50
CA GLU A 258 1.30 -12.51 4.24
C GLU A 258 -0.02 -11.79 4.51
N LEU A 259 -0.34 -11.54 5.79
CA LEU A 259 -1.60 -10.90 6.21
C LEU A 259 -1.59 -9.37 6.10
N ARG A 260 -0.43 -8.77 5.91
CA ARG A 260 -0.28 -7.33 5.66
C ARG A 260 0.60 -7.10 4.44
N PRO A 261 0.15 -7.47 3.23
CA PRO A 261 0.90 -7.16 2.02
C PRO A 261 1.05 -5.66 1.89
N GLN A 262 2.15 -5.23 1.28
CA GLN A 262 2.32 -3.82 0.93
C GLN A 262 1.24 -3.45 -0.09
N LEU A 263 0.43 -2.45 0.26
CA LEU A 263 -0.79 -2.10 -0.46
C LEU A 263 -0.55 -1.74 -1.94
N LEU A 264 0.48 -0.96 -2.22
CA LEU A 264 0.83 -0.51 -3.59
C LEU A 264 2.34 -0.59 -3.83
N GLN A 265 2.72 -0.88 -5.06
CA GLN A 265 4.10 -0.68 -5.52
C GLN A 265 4.43 0.84 -5.51
N PRO A 266 5.71 1.25 -5.34
CA PRO A 266 6.05 2.67 -5.33
C PRO A 266 5.58 3.42 -6.58
N TRP A 267 5.73 2.83 -7.75
CA TRP A 267 5.27 3.41 -9.01
C TRP A 267 3.73 3.53 -9.07
N GLU A 268 2.98 2.55 -8.54
CA GLU A 268 1.52 2.61 -8.45
C GLU A 268 1.07 3.72 -7.50
N ALA A 269 1.77 3.85 -6.37
CA ALA A 269 1.51 4.92 -5.40
C ALA A 269 1.82 6.31 -6.00
N ALA A 270 2.91 6.41 -6.77
CA ALA A 270 3.28 7.62 -7.48
C ALA A 270 2.25 7.95 -8.58
N LEU A 271 1.87 6.96 -9.40
CA LEU A 271 0.86 7.14 -10.45
C LEU A 271 -0.48 7.59 -9.85
N LYS A 272 -0.95 6.90 -8.79
CA LYS A 272 -2.16 7.30 -8.07
C LYS A 272 -2.07 8.75 -7.59
N ARG A 273 -0.93 9.13 -6.99
CA ARG A 273 -0.74 10.48 -6.46
C ARG A 273 -0.70 11.54 -7.56
N THR A 274 -0.06 11.25 -8.68
CA THR A 274 -0.03 12.15 -9.86
C THR A 274 -1.43 12.35 -10.42
N LEU A 275 -2.22 11.26 -10.55
CA LEU A 275 -3.61 11.35 -10.99
C LEU A 275 -4.48 12.14 -10.00
N ASP A 276 -4.32 11.89 -8.69
CA ASP A 276 -5.01 12.67 -7.65
C ASP A 276 -4.75 14.17 -7.78
N ILE A 277 -3.48 14.56 -7.97
CA ILE A 277 -3.07 15.96 -8.12
C ILE A 277 -3.61 16.55 -9.44
N ALA A 278 -3.44 15.85 -10.56
CA ALA A 278 -3.84 16.33 -11.86
C ALA A 278 -5.37 16.61 -11.92
N VAL A 279 -6.17 15.64 -11.45
CA VAL A 279 -7.63 15.77 -11.41
C VAL A 279 -8.05 16.87 -10.44
N ALA A 280 -7.47 16.91 -9.23
CA ALA A 280 -7.80 17.93 -8.24
C ALA A 280 -7.48 19.33 -8.75
N LEU A 281 -6.33 19.54 -9.36
CA LEU A 281 -5.92 20.83 -9.94
C LEU A 281 -6.87 21.24 -11.07
N THR A 282 -7.19 20.33 -11.99
CA THR A 282 -8.12 20.59 -13.10
C THR A 282 -9.49 21.03 -12.56
N ILE A 283 -10.04 20.31 -11.59
CA ILE A 283 -11.37 20.64 -11.03
C ILE A 283 -11.31 21.99 -10.30
N LEU A 284 -10.26 22.28 -9.53
CA LEU A 284 -10.13 23.56 -8.83
C LEU A 284 -10.04 24.74 -9.80
N VAL A 285 -9.24 24.62 -10.86
CA VAL A 285 -9.09 25.67 -11.88
C VAL A 285 -10.40 25.90 -12.63
N VAL A 286 -11.04 24.82 -13.11
CA VAL A 286 -12.31 24.91 -13.88
C VAL A 286 -13.46 25.43 -13.00
N SER A 287 -13.51 25.01 -11.73
CA SER A 287 -14.58 25.44 -10.82
C SER A 287 -14.35 26.81 -10.15
N PHE A 288 -13.17 27.42 -10.33
CA PHE A 288 -12.80 28.67 -9.65
C PHE A 288 -13.82 29.83 -9.86
N PRO A 289 -14.33 30.10 -11.08
CA PRO A 289 -15.36 31.13 -11.27
C PRO A 289 -16.65 30.84 -10.47
N LEU A 290 -17.03 29.56 -10.37
CA LEU A 290 -18.20 29.14 -9.61
C LEU A 290 -18.02 29.36 -8.08
N TRP A 291 -16.79 29.32 -7.58
CA TRP A 291 -16.50 29.58 -6.16
C TRP A 291 -16.88 30.99 -5.74
N LEU A 292 -16.65 31.98 -6.61
CA LEU A 292 -17.02 33.38 -6.35
C LEU A 292 -18.52 33.52 -6.23
N ILE A 293 -19.28 32.90 -7.16
CA ILE A 293 -20.75 32.91 -7.16
C ILE A 293 -21.30 32.22 -5.91
N ILE A 294 -20.78 31.01 -5.58
CA ILE A 294 -21.21 30.26 -4.39
C ILE A 294 -20.84 31.04 -3.12
N GLY A 295 -19.64 31.60 -3.06
CA GLY A 295 -19.19 32.37 -1.90
C GLY A 295 -20.06 33.60 -1.62
N LEU A 296 -20.42 34.33 -2.67
CA LEU A 296 -21.35 35.47 -2.58
C LEU A 296 -22.74 35.01 -2.14
N ALA A 297 -23.28 33.95 -2.76
CA ALA A 297 -24.60 33.41 -2.40
C ALA A 297 -24.65 32.96 -0.93
N ILE A 298 -23.62 32.28 -0.42
CA ILE A 298 -23.54 31.87 0.98
C ILE A 298 -23.51 33.08 1.93
N LYS A 299 -22.80 34.14 1.55
CA LYS A 299 -22.70 35.38 2.37
C LYS A 299 -24.01 36.12 2.41
N LEU A 300 -24.77 36.12 1.34
CA LEU A 300 -26.09 36.76 1.24
C LEU A 300 -27.16 35.96 2.00
N ASP A 301 -27.08 34.62 1.97
CA ASP A 301 -28.09 33.73 2.57
C ASP A 301 -27.97 33.65 4.13
N SER A 302 -26.75 33.75 4.69
CA SER A 302 -26.55 33.61 6.11
C SER A 302 -25.26 34.27 6.62
N ARG A 303 -25.25 34.76 7.89
CA ARG A 303 -24.05 35.34 8.50
C ARG A 303 -23.00 34.28 8.83
N GLY A 304 -21.71 34.57 8.57
CA GLY A 304 -20.58 33.72 8.93
C GLY A 304 -19.57 33.49 7.79
N PRO A 305 -18.59 32.60 7.92
CA PRO A 305 -17.56 32.33 6.92
C PRO A 305 -18.14 31.57 5.72
N VAL A 306 -17.52 31.70 4.54
CA VAL A 306 -17.90 30.96 3.31
C VAL A 306 -17.52 29.48 3.45
N PHE A 307 -16.34 29.20 4.02
CA PHE A 307 -15.84 27.86 4.20
C PHE A 307 -16.13 27.33 5.59
N TYR A 308 -16.41 26.04 5.66
CA TYR A 308 -16.55 25.27 6.88
C TYR A 308 -15.40 24.28 6.98
N LYS A 309 -14.74 24.22 8.13
CA LYS A 309 -13.68 23.27 8.46
C LYS A 309 -14.21 22.27 9.47
N GLN A 310 -14.04 20.99 9.18
CA GLN A 310 -14.46 19.92 10.07
C GLN A 310 -13.31 18.95 10.30
N GLU A 311 -13.01 18.68 11.57
CA GLU A 311 -12.00 17.70 11.94
C GLU A 311 -12.45 16.29 11.54
N ARG A 312 -11.56 15.57 10.86
CA ARG A 312 -11.74 14.20 10.38
C ARG A 312 -10.48 13.38 10.66
N VAL A 313 -10.64 12.05 10.71
CA VAL A 313 -9.54 11.12 10.88
C VAL A 313 -9.02 10.69 9.49
N GLY A 314 -7.72 10.89 9.28
CA GLY A 314 -6.99 10.59 8.06
C GLY A 314 -6.16 9.32 8.12
N LYS A 315 -5.12 9.26 7.27
CA LYS A 315 -4.15 8.15 7.23
C LYS A 315 -3.44 8.03 8.59
N ASN A 316 -3.12 6.79 8.98
CA ASN A 316 -2.47 6.44 10.26
C ASN A 316 -3.23 6.95 11.49
N SER A 317 -4.54 7.19 11.35
CA SER A 317 -5.39 7.79 12.39
C SER A 317 -5.01 9.23 12.77
N GLU A 318 -4.26 9.94 11.95
CA GLU A 318 -3.93 11.34 12.16
C GLU A 318 -5.12 12.25 11.85
N PRO A 319 -5.47 13.22 12.69
CA PRO A 319 -6.54 14.14 12.43
C PRO A 319 -6.16 15.17 11.35
N PHE A 320 -7.12 15.59 10.54
CA PHE A 320 -6.97 16.67 9.57
C PHE A 320 -8.27 17.48 9.46
N PHE A 321 -8.17 18.71 8.92
CA PHE A 321 -9.34 19.56 8.68
C PHE A 321 -9.83 19.41 7.25
N MET A 322 -11.01 18.82 7.10
CA MET A 322 -11.72 18.72 5.84
C MET A 322 -12.44 20.03 5.50
N LEU A 323 -12.20 20.54 4.29
CA LEU A 323 -12.76 21.80 3.80
C LEU A 323 -14.07 21.56 3.03
N LYS A 324 -15.08 22.39 3.33
CA LYS A 324 -16.35 22.41 2.59
C LYS A 324 -16.85 23.84 2.42
N PHE A 325 -17.75 24.07 1.46
CA PHE A 325 -18.58 25.27 1.52
C PHE A 325 -19.58 25.14 2.66
N ARG A 326 -19.86 26.23 3.35
CA ARG A 326 -20.85 26.25 4.42
C ARG A 326 -22.25 26.06 3.84
N SER A 327 -22.91 24.98 4.23
CA SER A 327 -24.26 24.61 3.81
C SER A 327 -25.28 24.62 4.96
N MET A 328 -24.81 24.86 6.19
CA MET A 328 -25.61 24.93 7.42
C MET A 328 -25.37 26.25 8.15
N PHE A 329 -26.29 26.64 9.03
CA PHE A 329 -26.08 27.79 9.92
C PHE A 329 -24.88 27.60 10.83
N SER A 330 -24.21 28.71 11.20
CA SER A 330 -22.97 28.68 12.00
C SER A 330 -23.12 27.98 13.37
N ASP A 331 -24.33 27.98 13.91
CA ASP A 331 -24.66 27.43 15.23
C ASP A 331 -25.32 26.05 15.17
N ALA A 332 -25.28 25.40 14.01
CA ALA A 332 -26.03 24.17 13.73
C ALA A 332 -25.72 23.02 14.71
N GLU A 333 -24.50 22.94 15.26
CA GLU A 333 -24.08 21.88 16.18
C GLU A 333 -24.05 22.30 17.66
N LYS A 334 -24.27 23.58 17.97
CA LYS A 334 -24.21 24.04 19.37
C LYS A 334 -25.27 23.42 20.30
N LYS A 335 -26.43 23.09 19.74
CA LYS A 335 -27.55 22.52 20.53
C LYS A 335 -27.61 21.00 20.50
N THR A 336 -27.17 20.36 19.41
CA THR A 336 -27.36 18.94 19.17
C THR A 336 -26.07 18.10 19.29
N GLY A 337 -24.91 18.78 19.34
CA GLY A 337 -23.63 18.09 19.27
C GLY A 337 -23.40 17.44 17.90
N PRO A 338 -22.42 16.50 17.80
CA PRO A 338 -22.10 15.77 16.58
C PRO A 338 -23.16 14.70 16.28
N VAL A 339 -24.11 15.01 15.40
CA VAL A 339 -25.12 14.09 14.91
C VAL A 339 -25.04 13.96 13.38
N TRP A 340 -25.48 12.85 12.85
CA TRP A 340 -25.64 12.67 11.41
C TRP A 340 -26.77 13.55 10.88
N ALA A 341 -26.60 14.11 9.67
CA ALA A 341 -27.63 14.93 9.05
C ALA A 341 -28.79 14.03 8.56
N GLU A 342 -30.01 14.46 8.84
CA GLU A 342 -31.24 13.79 8.43
C GLU A 342 -31.85 14.43 7.17
N LYS A 343 -32.78 13.72 6.51
CA LYS A 343 -33.52 14.25 5.38
C LYS A 343 -34.42 15.40 5.86
N GLY A 344 -34.27 16.59 5.25
CA GLY A 344 -35.04 17.78 5.66
C GLY A 344 -34.51 18.53 6.90
N ASP A 345 -33.25 18.29 7.28
CA ASP A 345 -32.60 18.89 8.44
C ASP A 345 -32.78 20.43 8.46
N PRO A 346 -33.41 21.00 9.49
CA PRO A 346 -33.70 22.44 9.57
C PRO A 346 -32.43 23.31 9.71
N ARG A 347 -31.29 22.71 10.01
CA ARG A 347 -30.00 23.41 10.11
C ARG A 347 -29.42 23.82 8.77
N ILE A 348 -29.98 23.31 7.65
CA ILE A 348 -29.50 23.56 6.27
C ILE A 348 -30.08 24.88 5.77
N THR A 349 -29.21 25.80 5.28
CA THR A 349 -29.62 27.07 4.68
C THR A 349 -30.27 26.87 3.32
N ARG A 350 -30.92 27.94 2.77
CA ARG A 350 -31.58 27.87 1.44
C ARG A 350 -30.56 27.57 0.34
N VAL A 351 -29.46 28.32 0.29
CA VAL A 351 -28.36 28.11 -0.65
C VAL A 351 -27.68 26.76 -0.34
N GLY A 352 -27.53 26.42 0.95
CA GLY A 352 -26.97 25.14 1.40
C GLY A 352 -27.72 23.94 0.82
N ARG A 353 -29.04 24.00 0.69
CA ARG A 353 -29.85 22.93 0.09
C ARG A 353 -29.53 22.71 -1.40
N ILE A 354 -29.28 23.81 -2.13
CA ILE A 354 -28.94 23.73 -3.56
C ILE A 354 -27.52 23.15 -3.74
N ILE A 355 -26.53 23.72 -3.04
CA ILE A 355 -25.14 23.28 -3.19
C ILE A 355 -24.93 21.83 -2.73
N ARG A 356 -25.66 21.36 -1.70
CA ARG A 356 -25.64 19.96 -1.25
C ARG A 356 -26.27 19.02 -2.29
N ARG A 357 -27.42 19.42 -2.88
CA ARG A 357 -28.06 18.63 -3.95
C ARG A 357 -27.16 18.43 -5.16
N LEU A 358 -26.31 19.41 -5.48
CA LEU A 358 -25.37 19.38 -6.59
C LEU A 358 -23.97 18.89 -6.16
N HIS A 359 -23.78 18.51 -4.89
CA HIS A 359 -22.47 18.14 -4.31
C HIS A 359 -21.39 19.22 -4.44
N LEU A 360 -21.78 20.46 -4.70
CA LEU A 360 -20.86 21.60 -4.84
C LEU A 360 -20.24 21.99 -3.49
N ASP A 361 -20.92 21.67 -2.37
CA ASP A 361 -20.38 21.92 -1.03
C ASP A 361 -19.08 21.10 -0.76
N GLU A 362 -18.84 20.02 -1.48
CA GLU A 362 -17.65 19.17 -1.32
C GLU A 362 -16.47 19.58 -2.23
N VAL A 363 -16.68 20.51 -3.19
CA VAL A 363 -15.61 20.95 -4.12
C VAL A 363 -14.34 21.48 -3.39
N PRO A 364 -14.41 22.21 -2.27
CA PRO A 364 -13.20 22.64 -1.56
C PRO A 364 -12.33 21.49 -1.03
N GLN A 365 -12.85 20.26 -0.92
CA GLN A 365 -12.07 19.09 -0.50
C GLN A 365 -10.95 18.73 -1.51
N PHE A 366 -11.04 19.16 -2.77
CA PHE A 366 -9.93 19.00 -3.72
C PHE A 366 -8.66 19.71 -3.27
N ILE A 367 -8.75 20.75 -2.43
CA ILE A 367 -7.59 21.33 -1.75
C ILE A 367 -6.96 20.31 -0.79
N ASN A 368 -7.78 19.56 -0.03
CA ASN A 368 -7.26 18.49 0.84
C ASN A 368 -6.59 17.37 0.04
N VAL A 369 -7.06 17.10 -1.19
CA VAL A 369 -6.41 16.17 -2.11
C VAL A 369 -5.06 16.72 -2.55
N LEU A 370 -4.97 18.00 -2.95
CA LEU A 370 -3.70 18.63 -3.36
C LEU A 370 -2.67 18.65 -2.23
N VAL A 371 -3.07 18.99 -1.02
CA VAL A 371 -2.20 19.01 0.16
C VAL A 371 -1.76 17.60 0.56
N GLY A 372 -2.54 16.56 0.22
CA GLY A 372 -2.19 15.16 0.48
C GLY A 372 -2.87 14.55 1.70
N ASN A 373 -3.78 15.26 2.36
CA ASN A 373 -4.59 14.72 3.45
C ASN A 373 -5.63 13.72 2.95
N MET A 374 -6.07 13.88 1.68
CA MET A 374 -7.06 13.03 1.01
C MET A 374 -6.53 12.52 -0.33
N SER A 375 -7.23 11.55 -0.90
CA SER A 375 -7.12 11.03 -2.26
C SER A 375 -8.48 11.17 -2.95
N LEU A 376 -8.53 11.05 -4.28
CA LEU A 376 -9.81 10.96 -4.99
C LEU A 376 -10.59 9.73 -4.55
N VAL A 377 -9.91 8.59 -4.44
CA VAL A 377 -10.51 7.30 -4.10
C VAL A 377 -9.93 6.75 -2.80
N GLY A 378 -10.81 6.43 -1.87
CA GLY A 378 -10.47 5.85 -0.56
C GLY A 378 -11.70 5.74 0.34
N PRO A 379 -11.56 5.17 1.55
CA PRO A 379 -12.62 5.18 2.56
C PRO A 379 -13.03 6.61 2.92
N ARG A 380 -14.33 6.87 3.09
CA ARG A 380 -14.82 8.20 3.50
C ARG A 380 -14.30 8.55 4.89
N PRO A 381 -13.71 9.75 5.11
CA PRO A 381 -13.18 10.13 6.42
C PRO A 381 -14.31 10.37 7.41
N GLU A 382 -14.16 9.83 8.63
CA GLU A 382 -15.13 10.00 9.72
C GLU A 382 -14.60 10.95 10.80
N ARG A 383 -15.54 11.49 11.62
CA ARG A 383 -15.22 12.37 12.73
C ARG A 383 -14.55 11.59 13.87
N PRO A 384 -13.59 12.17 14.61
CA PRO A 384 -12.91 11.50 15.72
C PRO A 384 -13.89 10.92 16.75
N TYR A 385 -14.97 11.63 17.05
CA TYR A 385 -16.03 11.17 17.95
C TYR A 385 -16.60 9.80 17.53
N PHE A 386 -17.00 9.65 16.25
CA PHE A 386 -17.55 8.41 15.75
C PHE A 386 -16.49 7.31 15.63
N VAL A 387 -15.27 7.67 15.21
CA VAL A 387 -14.16 6.70 15.13
C VAL A 387 -13.86 6.09 16.50
N ASN A 388 -13.81 6.92 17.56
CA ASN A 388 -13.54 6.43 18.91
C ASN A 388 -14.65 5.52 19.45
N ARG A 389 -15.91 5.82 19.15
CA ARG A 389 -17.05 4.98 19.50
C ARG A 389 -17.03 3.67 18.73
N LEU A 390 -16.96 3.74 17.39
CA LEU A 390 -17.05 2.57 16.51
C LEU A 390 -15.85 1.62 16.66
N SER A 391 -14.68 2.16 16.99
CA SER A 391 -13.48 1.33 17.22
C SER A 391 -13.60 0.45 18.48
N LYS A 392 -14.47 0.80 19.43
CA LYS A 392 -14.74 -0.04 20.61
C LYS A 392 -15.70 -1.17 20.31
N GLU A 393 -16.62 -0.96 19.36
CA GLU A 393 -17.71 -1.89 19.05
C GLU A 393 -17.42 -2.79 17.84
N ILE A 394 -16.57 -2.31 16.90
CA ILE A 394 -16.28 -3.00 15.65
C ILE A 394 -14.79 -3.33 15.56
N PRO A 395 -14.42 -4.62 15.61
CA PRO A 395 -13.05 -5.05 15.38
C PRO A 395 -12.53 -4.54 14.03
N LEU A 396 -11.23 -4.20 13.96
CA LEU A 396 -10.55 -3.71 12.75
C LEU A 396 -11.12 -2.40 12.17
N TYR A 397 -12.02 -1.67 12.86
CA TYR A 397 -12.55 -0.40 12.33
C TYR A 397 -11.44 0.58 11.96
N ARG A 398 -10.38 0.67 12.78
CA ARG A 398 -9.22 1.53 12.51
C ARG A 398 -8.35 1.08 11.34
N HIS A 399 -8.52 -0.15 10.85
CA HIS A 399 -7.77 -0.66 9.70
C HIS A 399 -8.04 0.17 8.43
N ARG A 400 -9.21 0.81 8.35
CA ARG A 400 -9.56 1.74 7.27
C ARG A 400 -8.65 2.98 7.17
N HIS A 401 -7.91 3.30 8.23
CA HIS A 401 -6.99 4.44 8.27
C HIS A 401 -5.57 4.10 7.76
N ARG A 402 -5.31 2.89 7.28
CA ARG A 402 -4.01 2.52 6.67
C ARG A 402 -3.69 3.30 5.41
N ILE A 403 -4.71 3.80 4.73
CA ILE A 403 -4.58 4.58 3.50
C ILE A 403 -5.19 5.97 3.68
N ARG A 404 -4.91 6.87 2.73
CA ARG A 404 -5.56 8.18 2.71
C ARG A 404 -7.06 8.03 2.51
N PRO A 405 -7.90 8.80 3.24
CA PRO A 405 -9.32 8.84 3.00
C PRO A 405 -9.63 9.42 1.62
N GLY A 406 -10.75 9.00 1.01
CA GLY A 406 -11.17 9.40 -0.31
C GLY A 406 -12.33 10.39 -0.32
N MET A 407 -12.45 11.13 -1.42
CA MET A 407 -13.67 11.88 -1.74
C MET A 407 -14.79 10.92 -2.11
N THR A 408 -14.47 9.88 -2.90
CA THR A 408 -15.34 8.76 -3.20
C THR A 408 -14.68 7.44 -2.80
N GLY A 409 -15.45 6.36 -2.68
CA GLY A 409 -14.93 5.05 -2.31
C GLY A 409 -15.86 3.91 -2.67
N TRP A 410 -15.33 2.69 -2.65
CA TRP A 410 -16.08 1.50 -3.01
C TRP A 410 -17.33 1.30 -2.14
N ALA A 411 -17.20 1.55 -0.83
CA ALA A 411 -18.31 1.50 0.11
C ALA A 411 -19.41 2.53 -0.24
N GLN A 412 -19.05 3.76 -0.63
CA GLN A 412 -20.00 4.82 -0.97
C GLN A 412 -20.82 4.48 -2.23
N ILE A 413 -20.24 3.75 -3.18
CA ILE A 413 -20.94 3.34 -4.41
C ILE A 413 -21.86 2.13 -4.15
N LYS A 414 -21.43 1.18 -3.34
CA LYS A 414 -22.13 -0.09 -3.13
C LYS A 414 -23.14 -0.06 -2.01
N TYR A 415 -22.94 0.79 -1.00
CA TYR A 415 -23.77 0.84 0.19
C TYR A 415 -24.18 2.27 0.52
N ARG A 416 -25.50 2.52 0.58
CA ARG A 416 -26.05 3.88 0.62
C ARG A 416 -26.44 4.38 2.02
N TYR A 417 -26.58 3.52 3.00
CA TYR A 417 -27.14 3.86 4.30
C TYR A 417 -26.12 3.77 5.44
N ASP A 418 -26.15 4.74 6.37
CA ASP A 418 -25.34 4.81 7.60
C ASP A 418 -26.25 5.11 8.79
N ARG A 419 -27.26 4.26 9.03
CA ARG A 419 -28.24 4.52 10.09
C ARG A 419 -28.07 3.62 11.30
N SER A 420 -27.44 2.47 11.17
CA SER A 420 -27.22 1.50 12.21
C SER A 420 -25.77 1.05 12.31
N ILE A 421 -25.40 0.39 13.40
CA ILE A 421 -24.07 -0.22 13.58
C ILE A 421 -23.86 -1.35 12.57
N GLU A 422 -24.93 -2.07 12.23
CA GLU A 422 -24.93 -3.14 11.22
C GLU A 422 -24.61 -2.58 9.82
N ASP A 423 -25.15 -1.41 9.50
CA ASP A 423 -24.82 -0.69 8.24
C ASP A 423 -23.34 -0.33 8.20
N VAL A 424 -22.80 0.19 9.31
CA VAL A 424 -21.38 0.52 9.42
C VAL A 424 -20.49 -0.72 9.30
N LYS A 425 -20.88 -1.85 9.91
CA LYS A 425 -20.15 -3.13 9.74
C LYS A 425 -20.16 -3.61 8.29
N SER A 426 -21.31 -3.48 7.62
CA SER A 426 -21.46 -3.86 6.21
C SER A 426 -20.62 -2.97 5.31
N LYS A 427 -20.64 -1.66 5.53
CA LYS A 427 -19.82 -0.66 4.82
C LYS A 427 -18.33 -0.90 5.04
N LEU A 428 -17.92 -1.24 6.27
CA LEU A 428 -16.54 -1.57 6.59
C LEU A 428 -15.99 -2.73 5.74
N LYS A 429 -16.81 -3.76 5.43
CA LYS A 429 -16.38 -4.85 4.54
C LYS A 429 -15.97 -4.34 3.16
N TYR A 430 -16.70 -3.38 2.60
CA TYR A 430 -16.35 -2.77 1.31
C TYR A 430 -15.12 -1.87 1.41
N ASP A 431 -14.94 -1.13 2.52
CA ASP A 431 -13.74 -0.34 2.76
C ASP A 431 -12.51 -1.26 2.89
N LEU A 432 -12.60 -2.34 3.65
CA LEU A 432 -11.53 -3.32 3.80
C LEU A 432 -11.22 -4.03 2.47
N PHE A 433 -12.26 -4.42 1.72
CA PHE A 433 -12.06 -4.98 0.37
C PHE A 433 -11.28 -4.04 -0.53
N TYR A 434 -11.62 -2.74 -0.53
CA TYR A 434 -10.87 -1.76 -1.31
C TYR A 434 -9.42 -1.66 -0.86
N ILE A 435 -9.17 -1.61 0.46
CA ILE A 435 -7.81 -1.50 1.03
C ILE A 435 -6.95 -2.68 0.62
N GLU A 436 -7.47 -3.90 0.70
CA GLU A 436 -6.72 -5.11 0.37
C GLU A 436 -6.54 -5.34 -1.14
N ASN A 437 -7.38 -4.70 -1.98
CA ASN A 437 -7.36 -4.84 -3.44
C ASN A 437 -7.07 -3.52 -4.17
N ILE A 438 -6.47 -2.54 -3.48
CA ILE A 438 -6.16 -1.24 -4.06
C ILE A 438 -5.32 -1.40 -5.34
N SER A 439 -5.81 -0.81 -6.43
CA SER A 439 -5.16 -0.82 -7.74
C SER A 439 -5.70 0.32 -8.59
N TRP A 440 -4.90 0.79 -9.56
CA TRP A 440 -5.33 1.83 -10.49
C TRP A 440 -6.59 1.45 -11.28
N ARG A 441 -6.77 0.15 -11.60
CA ARG A 441 -7.98 -0.37 -12.28
C ARG A 441 -9.22 -0.24 -11.41
N LEU A 442 -9.10 -0.55 -10.11
CA LEU A 442 -10.21 -0.42 -9.17
C LEU A 442 -10.55 1.06 -8.93
N ASP A 443 -9.54 1.92 -8.84
CA ASP A 443 -9.73 3.37 -8.72
C ASP A 443 -10.50 3.94 -9.92
N LEU A 444 -10.10 3.61 -11.15
CA LEU A 444 -10.83 4.02 -12.35
C LEU A 444 -12.27 3.52 -12.33
N LYS A 445 -12.50 2.25 -11.98
CA LYS A 445 -13.85 1.69 -11.86
C LYS A 445 -14.70 2.46 -10.86
N ILE A 446 -14.12 2.87 -9.73
CA ILE A 446 -14.81 3.66 -8.70
C ILE A 446 -15.13 5.06 -9.24
N LEU A 447 -14.17 5.73 -9.87
CA LEU A 447 -14.36 7.07 -10.44
C LEU A 447 -15.44 7.08 -11.53
N PHE A 448 -15.42 6.13 -12.47
CA PHE A 448 -16.46 6.02 -13.49
C PHE A 448 -17.85 5.76 -12.89
N ASN A 449 -17.96 4.87 -11.90
CA ASN A 449 -19.23 4.63 -11.21
C ASN A 449 -19.70 5.88 -10.44
N THR A 450 -18.78 6.63 -9.83
CA THR A 450 -19.13 7.88 -9.14
C THR A 450 -19.69 8.90 -10.12
N LEU A 451 -19.04 9.11 -11.27
CA LEU A 451 -19.55 9.99 -12.33
C LEU A 451 -20.94 9.54 -12.82
N TYR A 452 -21.12 8.25 -13.06
CA TYR A 452 -22.42 7.69 -13.45
C TYR A 452 -23.51 7.95 -12.42
N VAL A 453 -23.23 7.75 -11.13
CA VAL A 453 -24.19 8.00 -10.04
C VAL A 453 -24.51 9.49 -9.91
N LEU A 454 -23.52 10.38 -10.09
CA LEU A 454 -23.73 11.84 -10.10
C LEU A 454 -24.61 12.28 -11.30
N MET A 455 -24.36 11.75 -12.50
CA MET A 455 -25.12 12.10 -13.71
C MET A 455 -26.59 11.64 -13.65
N ILE A 456 -26.87 10.48 -13.05
CA ILE A 456 -28.25 9.95 -12.94
C ILE A 456 -29.01 10.58 -11.76
N GLY A 457 -28.35 11.38 -10.95
CA GLY A 457 -29.00 12.02 -9.78
C GLY A 457 -29.40 11.03 -8.67
N LYS A 458 -28.93 9.77 -8.72
CA LYS A 458 -29.22 8.74 -7.69
C LYS A 458 -28.37 8.89 -6.40
N GLY A 459 -27.61 9.94 -6.28
CA GLY A 459 -26.73 10.22 -5.13
C GLY A 459 -27.44 10.71 -3.86
N HIS A 460 -28.71 11.11 -3.99
CA HIS A 460 -29.51 11.65 -2.90
C HIS A 460 -30.87 10.94 -2.82
N GLN A 461 -30.97 9.92 -1.98
CA GLN A 461 -32.25 9.52 -1.38
C GLN A 461 -32.03 9.24 0.09
#